data_9b832b3f00c670ae80f3b2d22280300c
#
_entry.id   9b832b3f00c670ae80f3b2d22280300c
#
_cell.length_a   1.000
_cell.length_b   1.000
_cell.length_c   1.000
_cell.angle_alpha   90.00
_cell.angle_beta   90.00
_cell.angle_gamma   90.00
#
_symmetry.space_group_name_H-M   'P 1'
#
loop_
_entity.id
_entity.type
_entity.pdbx_description
1 polymer ?
#
loop_
_entity_poly.entity_id
_entity_poly.type
_entity_poly.pdbx_seq_one_letter_code
_entity_poly.pdbx_strand_id
1 'polypeptide(L)' 'METLEKIKLMVEELTTDAEKFFNGNNTAGTRARKSAQELKSLLQTLRNEILEHRKSTKE' A
#
# COMPACT_ATOMS: atom_id res chain seq x y z
N MET A 1 -5.46 -8.29 10.85
CA MET A 1 -6.41 -7.31 10.30
C MET A 1 -6.26 -7.26 8.78
N GLU A 2 -7.35 -7.34 8.07
CA GLU A 2 -7.36 -7.44 6.61
C GLU A 2 -6.65 -6.28 5.90
N THR A 3 -6.93 -5.05 6.32
CA THR A 3 -6.31 -3.87 5.71
C THR A 3 -4.79 -3.91 5.84
N LEU A 4 -4.28 -4.27 7.01
CA LEU A 4 -2.84 -4.36 7.24
C LEU A 4 -2.20 -5.44 6.39
N GLU A 5 -2.89 -6.58 6.21
CA GLU A 5 -2.39 -7.66 5.37
C GLU A 5 -2.30 -7.24 3.91
N LYS A 6 -3.31 -6.52 3.43
CA LYS A 6 -3.30 -6.00 2.07
C LYS A 6 -2.17 -4.98 1.86
N ILE A 7 -1.94 -4.12 2.85
CA ILE A 7 -0.86 -3.14 2.78
C ILE A 7 0.49 -3.85 2.69
N LYS A 8 0.71 -4.87 3.52
CA LYS A 8 1.96 -5.63 3.48
C LYS A 8 2.22 -6.26 2.13
N LEU A 9 1.19 -6.90 1.56
CA LEU A 9 1.30 -7.53 0.25
C LEU A 9 1.59 -6.50 -0.83
N MET A 10 0.92 -5.36 -0.77
CA MET A 10 1.10 -4.30 -1.75
C MET A 10 2.51 -3.70 -1.67
N VAL A 11 3.04 -3.54 -0.46
CA VAL A 11 4.41 -3.06 -0.26
C VAL A 11 5.41 -4.04 -0.88
N GLU A 12 5.20 -5.34 -0.70
CA GLU A 12 6.07 -6.36 -1.28
C GLU A 12 6.06 -6.29 -2.81
N GLU A 13 4.86 -6.19 -3.41
CA GLU A 13 4.73 -6.07 -4.86
C GLU A 13 5.38 -4.80 -5.38
N LEU A 14 5.13 -3.69 -4.70
CA LEU A 14 5.71 -2.40 -5.08
C LEU A 14 7.23 -2.45 -5.03
N THR A 15 7.79 -3.00 -3.95
CA THR A 15 9.23 -3.09 -3.77
C THR A 15 9.87 -3.92 -4.88
N THR A 16 9.28 -5.09 -5.17
CA THR A 16 9.78 -5.97 -6.22
C THR A 16 9.78 -5.28 -7.58
N ASP A 17 8.65 -4.65 -7.93
CA ASP A 17 8.54 -3.99 -9.22
C ASP A 17 9.43 -2.75 -9.34
N ALA A 18 9.55 -1.98 -8.26
CA ALA A 18 10.42 -0.81 -8.25
C ALA A 18 11.87 -1.20 -8.45
N GLU A 19 12.32 -2.27 -7.79
CA GLU A 19 13.68 -2.78 -7.96
C GLU A 19 13.93 -3.21 -9.39
N LYS A 20 12.98 -3.92 -9.99
CA LYS A 20 13.09 -4.33 -11.40
C LYS A 20 13.15 -3.13 -12.33
N PHE A 21 12.36 -2.11 -12.06
CA PHE A 21 12.36 -0.88 -12.86
C PHE A 21 13.74 -0.22 -12.82
N PHE A 22 14.30 -0.04 -11.63
CA PHE A 22 15.61 0.61 -11.51
C PHE A 22 16.74 -0.23 -12.07
N ASN A 23 16.50 -1.53 -12.31
CA ASN A 23 17.43 -2.41 -12.99
C ASN A 23 17.18 -2.51 -14.50
N GLY A 24 16.30 -1.66 -15.04
CA GLY A 24 16.10 -1.54 -16.46
C GLY A 24 14.80 -2.09 -17.04
N ASN A 25 13.89 -2.59 -16.18
CA ASN A 25 12.62 -3.14 -16.64
C ASN A 25 11.52 -2.07 -16.64
N ASN A 26 11.28 -1.48 -17.79
CA ASN A 26 10.30 -0.38 -17.93
C ASN A 26 8.86 -0.82 -17.58
N THR A 27 8.49 -2.03 -17.94
CA THR A 27 7.16 -2.55 -17.64
C THR A 27 6.91 -2.63 -16.12
N ALA A 28 7.95 -2.99 -15.38
CA ALA A 28 7.86 -3.03 -13.92
C ALA A 28 7.60 -1.64 -13.32
N GLY A 29 8.11 -0.59 -13.96
CA GLY A 29 7.84 0.78 -13.53
C GLY A 29 6.36 1.14 -13.59
N THR A 30 5.68 0.72 -14.65
CA THR A 30 4.25 0.93 -14.79
C THR A 30 3.48 0.20 -13.69
N ARG A 31 3.85 -1.04 -13.40
CA ARG A 31 3.22 -1.81 -12.31
C ARG A 31 3.50 -1.18 -10.96
N ALA A 32 4.72 -0.69 -10.75
CA ALA A 32 5.10 -0.05 -9.49
C ALA A 32 4.25 1.20 -9.23
N ARG A 33 4.04 2.02 -10.27
CA ARG A 33 3.18 3.21 -10.13
C ARG A 33 1.76 2.84 -9.76
N LYS A 34 1.23 1.80 -10.41
CA LYS A 34 -0.13 1.32 -10.11
C LYS A 34 -0.24 0.83 -8.68
N SER A 35 0.73 0.03 -8.24
CA SER A 35 0.77 -0.47 -6.86
C SER A 35 0.87 0.66 -5.85
N ALA A 36 1.68 1.68 -6.15
CA ALA A 36 1.82 2.84 -5.28
C ALA A 36 0.49 3.59 -5.14
N GLN A 37 -0.27 3.71 -6.22
CA GLN A 37 -1.55 4.37 -6.21
C GLN A 37 -2.56 3.60 -5.36
N GLU A 38 -2.59 2.27 -5.51
CA GLU A 38 -3.44 1.41 -4.70
C GLU A 38 -3.05 1.44 -3.23
N LEU A 39 -1.76 1.46 -2.95
CA LEU A 39 -1.25 1.55 -1.58
C LEU A 39 -1.68 2.86 -0.92
N LYS A 40 -1.66 3.95 -1.66
CA LYS A 40 -2.13 5.24 -1.17
C LYS A 40 -3.58 5.16 -0.69
N SER A 41 -4.44 4.50 -1.47
CA SER A 41 -5.85 4.29 -1.09
C SER A 41 -5.98 3.42 0.15
N LEU A 42 -5.19 2.36 0.23
CA LEU A 42 -5.20 1.47 1.40
C LEU A 42 -4.74 2.19 2.66
N LEU A 43 -3.75 3.05 2.54
CA LEU A 43 -3.27 3.82 3.68
C LEU A 43 -4.33 4.81 4.16
N GLN A 44 -5.10 5.39 3.25
CA GLN A 44 -6.20 6.26 3.61
C GLN A 44 -7.29 5.47 4.34
N THR A 45 -7.59 4.26 3.87
CA THR A 45 -8.55 3.37 4.52
C THR A 45 -8.09 3.03 5.93
N LEU A 46 -6.83 2.70 6.11
CA LEU A 46 -6.25 2.40 7.41
C LEU A 46 -6.39 3.58 8.36
N ARG A 47 -6.09 4.78 7.86
CA ARG A 47 -6.21 6.00 8.64
C ARG A 47 -7.63 6.19 9.17
N ASN A 48 -8.61 5.97 8.29
CA ASN A 48 -10.02 6.07 8.67
C ASN A 48 -10.41 5.04 9.71
N GLU A 49 -9.92 3.80 9.55
CA GLU A 49 -10.17 2.71 10.52
C GLU A 49 -9.58 3.04 11.89
N ILE A 50 -8.40 3.64 11.91
CA ILE A 50 -7.76 4.05 13.16
C ILE A 50 -8.61 5.13 13.85
N LEU A 51 -9.06 6.12 13.10
CA LEU A 51 -9.89 7.18 13.64
C LEU A 51 -11.21 6.67 14.20
N GLU A 52 -11.85 5.73 13.48
CA GLU A 52 -13.09 5.12 13.94
C GLU A 52 -12.88 4.32 15.23
N HIS A 53 -11.80 3.58 15.28
CA HIS A 53 -11.47 2.78 16.46
C HIS A 53 -11.23 3.66 17.69
N ARG A 54 -10.52 4.78 17.50
CA ARG A 54 -10.26 5.72 18.60
C ARG A 54 -11.56 6.31 19.13
N LYS A 55 -12.49 6.65 18.27
CA LYS A 55 -13.81 7.16 18.69
C LYS A 55 -14.54 6.13 19.53
N SER A 56 -14.47 4.86 19.12
CA SER A 56 -15.16 3.77 19.84
C SER A 56 -14.57 3.52 21.21
N THR A 57 -13.27 3.69 21.38
CA THR A 57 -12.58 3.42 22.63
C THR A 57 -12.52 4.62 23.56
N LYS A 58 -12.86 5.79 23.07
CA LYS A 58 -12.83 7.04 23.83
C LYS A 58 -11.48 7.33 24.48
N GLU A 59 -10.44 7.16 23.75
CA GLU A 59 -9.11 7.50 24.23
C GLU A 59 -8.87 8.97 24.37
#